data_496f0f52f9c4866994f5c5ba6ee5d2e8
#
_entry.id   496f0f52f9c4866994f5c5ba6ee5d2e8
#
_cell.length_a   1.000
_cell.length_b   1.000
_cell.length_c   1.000
_cell.angle_alpha   90.00
_cell.angle_beta   90.00
_cell.angle_gamma   90.00
#
_symmetry.space_group_name_H-M   'P 1'
#
loop_
_entity.id
_entity.type
_entity.pdbx_description
1 polymer ?
#
loop_
_entity_poly.entity_id
_entity_poly.type
_entity_poly.pdbx_seq_one_letter_code
_entity_poly.pdbx_strand_id
1 'polypeptide(L)'
;MYNNFLISLPYKKMNNLIFLPGASGSTAFLYPLIEKLPQQYHTKIIGYPGFGDTPESLEVKSFEDLTNYVVDQINEESIIVAQSMGGIFAVAAALQKPHLVKGLVLIATSGGINLKRFNVQDWRDAYRQTFLKYPDWFVTTNANYEEFLSDINVETLLIWGDKDPVSPVSVGQYLNRKFEKSTLYVVKDGDHQLAEKHADEVAVKIESYLRNLM
;
A
#
# COMPACT_ATOMS: atom_id res chain seq x y z
N MET A 1 -34.94 13.35 -39.35
CA MET A 1 -34.16 12.20 -38.87
C MET A 1 -32.86 12.74 -38.27
N TYR A 2 -32.80 12.90 -36.96
CA TYR A 2 -31.60 13.34 -36.28
C TYR A 2 -30.86 12.08 -35.82
N ASN A 3 -29.71 11.80 -36.42
CA ASN A 3 -28.81 10.74 -36.00
C ASN A 3 -28.03 11.28 -34.78
N ASN A 4 -28.41 10.88 -33.54
CA ASN A 4 -27.62 11.03 -32.36
C ASN A 4 -26.47 10.02 -32.42
N PHE A 5 -25.33 10.45 -32.93
CA PHE A 5 -24.05 9.77 -32.67
C PHE A 5 -23.68 10.06 -31.23
N LEU A 6 -24.03 9.16 -30.31
CA LEU A 6 -23.38 9.08 -29.01
C LEU A 6 -21.93 8.67 -29.27
N ILE A 7 -21.03 9.65 -29.32
CA ILE A 7 -19.59 9.43 -29.26
C ILE A 7 -19.34 8.92 -27.84
N SER A 8 -19.23 7.59 -27.67
CA SER A 8 -18.69 7.03 -26.46
C SER A 8 -17.23 7.51 -26.36
N LEU A 9 -16.97 8.45 -25.46
CA LEU A 9 -15.61 8.81 -25.11
C LEU A 9 -14.90 7.51 -24.71
N PRO A 10 -13.68 7.24 -25.23
CA PRO A 10 -12.94 6.04 -24.85
C PRO A 10 -12.78 6.08 -23.31
N TYR A 11 -13.28 5.05 -22.65
CA TYR A 11 -13.10 4.86 -21.23
C TYR A 11 -11.59 4.90 -20.96
N LYS A 12 -11.10 5.95 -20.29
CA LYS A 12 -9.67 6.13 -20.03
C LYS A 12 -9.24 4.96 -19.14
N LYS A 13 -8.59 3.97 -19.74
CA LYS A 13 -8.13 2.79 -19.04
C LYS A 13 -7.17 3.24 -17.94
N MET A 14 -7.49 2.90 -16.70
CA MET A 14 -6.63 3.23 -15.56
C MET A 14 -5.39 2.34 -15.60
N ASN A 15 -4.23 2.93 -15.89
CA ASN A 15 -2.99 2.18 -16.07
C ASN A 15 -1.90 2.57 -15.06
N ASN A 16 -2.14 3.55 -14.18
CA ASN A 16 -1.11 4.03 -13.26
C ASN A 16 -1.15 3.23 -11.95
N LEU A 17 -0.04 2.58 -11.64
CA LEU A 17 0.17 1.89 -10.37
C LEU A 17 1.26 2.60 -9.58
N ILE A 18 0.94 3.04 -8.37
CA ILE A 18 1.90 3.60 -7.44
C ILE A 18 2.24 2.56 -6.39
N PHE A 19 3.53 2.31 -6.23
CA PHE A 19 4.04 1.34 -5.25
C PHE A 19 4.66 2.07 -4.05
N LEU A 20 4.29 1.61 -2.84
CA LEU A 20 4.79 2.14 -1.58
C LEU A 20 5.51 1.02 -0.81
N PRO A 21 6.82 1.17 -0.53
CA PRO A 21 7.59 0.15 0.18
C PRO A 21 7.26 0.09 1.67
N GLY A 22 7.79 -0.93 2.33
CA GLY A 22 7.72 -1.08 3.78
C GLY A 22 8.69 -0.17 4.54
N ALA A 23 8.89 -0.47 5.83
CA ALA A 23 9.66 0.35 6.75
C ALA A 23 11.14 0.51 6.40
N SER A 24 11.74 -0.42 5.65
CA SER A 24 13.13 -0.28 5.18
C SER A 24 13.30 0.83 4.14
N GLY A 25 12.21 1.28 3.51
CA GLY A 25 12.25 2.18 2.36
C GLY A 25 12.86 1.58 1.10
N SER A 26 13.23 0.29 1.12
CA SER A 26 13.84 -0.38 -0.04
C SER A 26 12.87 -0.45 -1.21
N THR A 27 13.19 0.24 -2.28
CA THR A 27 12.42 0.18 -3.53
C THR A 27 12.66 -1.14 -4.26
N ALA A 28 13.87 -1.70 -4.13
CA ALA A 28 14.26 -2.96 -4.75
C ALA A 28 13.42 -4.16 -4.27
N PHE A 29 12.90 -4.10 -3.04
CA PHE A 29 12.02 -5.11 -2.48
C PHE A 29 10.73 -5.34 -3.31
N LEU A 30 10.29 -4.33 -4.06
CA LEU A 30 9.07 -4.38 -4.86
C LEU A 30 9.30 -4.86 -6.30
N TYR A 31 10.55 -4.88 -6.79
CA TYR A 31 10.84 -5.26 -8.17
C TYR A 31 10.37 -6.67 -8.54
N PRO A 32 10.56 -7.72 -7.70
CA PRO A 32 10.06 -9.05 -8.05
C PRO A 32 8.56 -9.06 -8.35
N LEU A 33 7.77 -8.31 -7.60
CA LEU A 33 6.33 -8.17 -7.84
C LEU A 33 6.03 -7.36 -9.11
N ILE A 34 6.70 -6.22 -9.27
CA ILE A 34 6.46 -5.32 -10.42
C ILE A 34 6.78 -6.02 -11.74
N GLU A 35 7.86 -6.80 -11.81
CA GLU A 35 8.28 -7.54 -13.00
C GLU A 35 7.27 -8.61 -13.44
N LYS A 36 6.41 -9.07 -12.53
CA LYS A 36 5.34 -10.05 -12.83
C LYS A 36 4.04 -9.41 -13.31
N LEU A 37 3.89 -8.11 -13.16
CA LEU A 37 2.69 -7.42 -13.62
C LEU A 37 2.74 -7.16 -15.13
N PRO A 38 1.56 -7.13 -15.81
CA PRO A 38 1.51 -6.83 -17.23
C PRO A 38 2.12 -5.46 -17.57
N GLN A 39 2.93 -5.41 -18.63
CA GLN A 39 3.66 -4.21 -19.08
C GLN A 39 2.76 -3.03 -19.51
N GLN A 40 1.46 -3.27 -19.65
CA GLN A 40 0.49 -2.21 -19.97
C GLN A 40 0.29 -1.21 -18.84
N TYR A 41 0.73 -1.51 -17.60
CA TYR A 41 0.63 -0.64 -16.46
C TYR A 41 1.88 0.24 -16.32
N HIS A 42 1.65 1.54 -16.11
CA HIS A 42 2.71 2.48 -15.76
C HIS A 42 2.97 2.39 -14.27
N THR A 43 4.13 1.90 -13.89
CA THR A 43 4.51 1.70 -12.50
C THR A 43 5.41 2.83 -12.01
N LYS A 44 5.10 3.41 -10.85
CA LYS A 44 5.92 4.40 -10.14
C LYS A 44 6.13 3.92 -8.72
N ILE A 45 7.37 3.85 -8.25
CA ILE A 45 7.66 3.62 -6.84
C ILE A 45 7.93 4.96 -6.18
N ILE A 46 7.28 5.25 -5.07
CA ILE A 46 7.59 6.42 -4.25
C ILE A 46 8.53 5.97 -3.14
N GLY A 47 9.80 6.36 -3.26
CA GLY A 47 10.80 6.17 -2.21
C GLY A 47 10.60 7.18 -1.07
N TYR A 48 11.11 6.86 0.11
CA TYR A 48 10.98 7.72 1.29
C TYR A 48 12.30 8.46 1.53
N PRO A 49 12.30 9.81 1.55
CA PRO A 49 13.51 10.58 1.77
C PRO A 49 14.26 10.17 3.05
N GLY A 50 15.53 9.81 2.89
CA GLY A 50 16.38 9.32 3.99
C GLY A 50 16.25 7.83 4.30
N PHE A 51 15.45 7.06 3.52
CA PHE A 51 15.27 5.62 3.69
C PHE A 51 15.63 4.87 2.40
N GLY A 52 16.14 3.66 2.54
CA GLY A 52 16.61 2.86 1.41
C GLY A 52 17.63 3.62 0.59
N ASP A 53 17.42 3.66 -0.73
CA ASP A 53 18.29 4.38 -1.68
C ASP A 53 17.79 5.80 -2.01
N THR A 54 16.76 6.29 -1.29
CA THR A 54 16.19 7.61 -1.55
C THR A 54 16.97 8.68 -0.78
N PRO A 55 17.48 9.72 -1.47
CA PRO A 55 18.23 10.80 -0.82
C PRO A 55 17.42 11.49 0.28
N GLU A 56 18.10 11.99 1.30
CA GLU A 56 17.50 12.77 2.37
C GLU A 56 16.84 14.06 1.86
N SER A 57 15.78 14.49 2.55
CA SER A 57 15.15 15.80 2.35
C SER A 57 15.14 16.58 3.65
N LEU A 58 15.52 17.85 3.59
CA LEU A 58 15.46 18.75 4.75
C LEU A 58 14.03 19.07 5.20
N GLU A 59 13.04 18.77 4.36
CA GLU A 59 11.64 19.03 4.60
C GLU A 59 10.95 17.86 5.33
N VAL A 60 11.56 16.66 5.35
CA VAL A 60 10.99 15.46 5.99
C VAL A 60 11.68 15.23 7.33
N LYS A 61 11.06 15.67 8.42
CA LYS A 61 11.59 15.62 9.79
C LYS A 61 10.69 14.87 10.76
N SER A 62 9.52 14.44 10.31
CA SER A 62 8.53 13.72 11.10
C SER A 62 7.79 12.69 10.25
N PHE A 63 7.04 11.81 10.91
CA PHE A 63 6.16 10.87 10.22
C PHE A 63 5.05 11.59 9.43
N GLU A 64 4.58 12.72 9.95
CA GLU A 64 3.60 13.57 9.27
C GLU A 64 4.17 14.19 8.01
N ASP A 65 5.40 14.75 8.07
CA ASP A 65 6.07 15.28 6.88
C ASP A 65 6.28 14.20 5.82
N LEU A 66 6.67 12.98 6.22
CA LEU A 66 6.81 11.86 5.31
C LEU A 66 5.46 11.46 4.70
N THR A 67 4.40 11.45 5.50
CA THR A 67 3.04 11.16 5.01
C THR A 67 2.62 12.19 3.96
N ASN A 68 2.81 13.48 4.25
CA ASN A 68 2.51 14.57 3.32
C ASN A 68 3.34 14.47 2.05
N TYR A 69 4.65 14.21 2.18
CA TYR A 69 5.54 13.99 1.04
C TYR A 69 5.02 12.87 0.12
N VAL A 70 4.65 11.71 0.68
CA VAL A 70 4.14 10.59 -0.12
C VAL A 70 2.81 10.95 -0.79
N VAL A 71 1.88 11.55 -0.05
CA VAL A 71 0.58 11.97 -0.59
C VAL A 71 0.75 13.00 -1.70
N ASP A 72 1.67 13.94 -1.56
CA ASP A 72 1.92 14.98 -2.57
C ASP A 72 2.50 14.43 -3.88
N GLN A 73 3.17 13.28 -3.84
CA GLN A 73 3.65 12.60 -5.04
C GLN A 73 2.54 11.96 -5.89
N ILE A 74 1.31 11.87 -5.36
CA ILE A 74 0.14 11.30 -6.05
C ILE A 74 -0.60 12.44 -6.75
N ASN A 75 -0.31 12.65 -8.04
CA ASN A 75 -0.77 13.80 -8.83
C ASN A 75 -1.72 13.43 -9.97
N GLU A 76 -2.01 12.14 -10.13
CA GLU A 76 -2.89 11.60 -11.17
C GLU A 76 -3.69 10.42 -10.65
N GLU A 77 -4.77 10.09 -11.34
CA GLU A 77 -5.60 8.93 -11.00
C GLU A 77 -4.76 7.66 -11.02
N SER A 78 -4.72 6.97 -9.88
CA SER A 78 -3.82 5.82 -9.67
C SER A 78 -4.45 4.77 -8.75
N ILE A 79 -3.99 3.54 -8.90
CA ILE A 79 -4.19 2.47 -7.93
C ILE A 79 -2.90 2.38 -7.10
N ILE A 80 -3.03 2.30 -5.79
CA ILE A 80 -1.88 2.24 -4.89
C ILE A 80 -1.68 0.79 -4.43
N VAL A 81 -0.48 0.27 -4.65
CA VAL A 81 -0.01 -1.03 -4.17
C VAL A 81 1.00 -0.80 -3.06
N ALA A 82 0.66 -1.18 -1.85
CA ALA A 82 1.46 -0.83 -0.68
C ALA A 82 1.69 -2.03 0.22
N GLN A 83 2.92 -2.21 0.69
CA GLN A 83 3.26 -3.26 1.64
C GLN A 83 3.68 -2.70 2.98
N SER A 84 3.25 -3.37 4.06
CA SER A 84 3.68 -3.08 5.43
C SER A 84 3.44 -1.61 5.81
N MET A 85 4.48 -0.86 6.20
CA MET A 85 4.40 0.57 6.53
C MET A 85 3.79 1.40 5.39
N GLY A 86 4.07 1.05 4.13
CA GLY A 86 3.52 1.74 2.96
C GLY A 86 2.00 1.79 2.94
N GLY A 87 1.33 0.78 3.52
CA GLY A 87 -0.13 0.77 3.61
C GLY A 87 -0.71 1.87 4.50
N ILE A 88 0.05 2.40 5.47
CA ILE A 88 -0.37 3.56 6.27
C ILE A 88 -0.47 4.80 5.38
N PHE A 89 0.54 5.00 4.53
CA PHE A 89 0.54 6.13 3.58
C PHE A 89 -0.51 5.96 2.49
N ALA A 90 -0.76 4.72 2.04
CA ALA A 90 -1.82 4.43 1.07
C ALA A 90 -3.21 4.79 1.62
N VAL A 91 -3.48 4.45 2.88
CA VAL A 91 -4.73 4.84 3.58
C VAL A 91 -4.83 6.35 3.72
N ALA A 92 -3.73 7.01 4.15
CA ALA A 92 -3.70 8.48 4.23
C ALA A 92 -4.00 9.14 2.87
N ALA A 93 -3.41 8.62 1.79
CA ALA A 93 -3.65 9.10 0.44
C ALA A 93 -5.11 8.92 -0.01
N ALA A 94 -5.71 7.77 0.28
CA ALA A 94 -7.11 7.51 -0.06
C ALA A 94 -8.08 8.45 0.68
N LEU A 95 -7.77 8.82 1.92
CA LEU A 95 -8.55 9.78 2.70
C LEU A 95 -8.35 11.22 2.24
N GLN A 96 -7.12 11.61 1.92
CA GLN A 96 -6.79 13.00 1.56
C GLN A 96 -7.04 13.33 0.08
N LYS A 97 -6.88 12.35 -0.82
CA LYS A 97 -7.02 12.50 -2.28
C LYS A 97 -8.01 11.47 -2.87
N PRO A 98 -9.25 11.35 -2.35
CA PRO A 98 -10.20 10.33 -2.80
C PRO A 98 -10.54 10.42 -4.29
N HIS A 99 -10.36 11.60 -4.90
CA HIS A 99 -10.58 11.80 -6.34
C HIS A 99 -9.44 11.26 -7.22
N LEU A 100 -8.23 11.05 -6.66
CA LEU A 100 -7.07 10.52 -7.39
C LEU A 100 -6.82 9.04 -7.08
N VAL A 101 -7.08 8.58 -5.86
CA VAL A 101 -6.93 7.17 -5.50
C VAL A 101 -8.16 6.40 -5.98
N LYS A 102 -7.97 5.48 -6.93
CA LYS A 102 -9.06 4.72 -7.58
C LYS A 102 -9.16 3.28 -7.11
N GLY A 103 -8.20 2.83 -6.34
CA GLY A 103 -8.18 1.49 -5.75
C GLY A 103 -6.97 1.30 -4.85
N LEU A 104 -7.05 0.34 -3.94
CA LEU A 104 -6.00 0.00 -3.00
C LEU A 104 -5.67 -1.48 -3.09
N VAL A 105 -4.38 -1.80 -3.09
CA VAL A 105 -3.85 -3.13 -2.79
C VAL A 105 -2.97 -3.01 -1.56
N LEU A 106 -3.43 -3.56 -0.45
CA LEU A 106 -2.76 -3.49 0.84
C LEU A 106 -2.20 -4.86 1.22
N ILE A 107 -0.88 -4.95 1.34
CA ILE A 107 -0.16 -6.20 1.57
C ILE A 107 0.45 -6.16 2.98
N ALA A 108 0.03 -7.08 3.86
CA ALA A 108 0.62 -7.30 5.19
C ALA A 108 0.85 -6.01 6.00
N THR A 109 -0.15 -5.14 6.07
CA THR A 109 -0.05 -3.79 6.69
C THR A 109 -0.94 -3.62 7.91
N SER A 110 -0.62 -2.63 8.76
CA SER A 110 -1.56 -2.15 9.78
C SER A 110 -2.67 -1.27 9.18
N GLY A 111 -2.46 -0.68 8.00
CA GLY A 111 -3.38 0.33 7.46
C GLY A 111 -3.58 1.55 8.37
N GLY A 112 -2.71 1.73 9.37
CA GLY A 112 -2.82 2.80 10.36
C GLY A 112 -3.79 2.51 11.51
N ILE A 113 -4.11 1.23 11.80
CA ILE A 113 -4.85 0.85 13.01
C ILE A 113 -3.92 0.50 14.17
N ASN A 114 -4.45 0.55 15.40
CA ASN A 114 -3.71 0.14 16.58
C ASN A 114 -3.58 -1.39 16.67
N LEU A 115 -2.36 -1.89 16.57
CA LEU A 115 -2.06 -3.32 16.59
C LEU A 115 -1.96 -3.95 17.98
N LYS A 116 -2.06 -3.18 19.09
CA LYS A 116 -1.91 -3.70 20.47
C LYS A 116 -2.89 -4.82 20.84
N ARG A 117 -4.05 -4.88 20.17
CA ARG A 117 -5.08 -5.91 20.38
C ARG A 117 -4.80 -7.22 19.65
N PHE A 118 -3.81 -7.22 18.74
CA PHE A 118 -3.42 -8.38 17.98
C PHE A 118 -2.13 -8.95 18.56
N ASN A 119 -1.94 -10.24 18.43
CA ASN A 119 -0.69 -10.90 18.86
C ASN A 119 0.37 -10.70 17.76
N VAL A 120 0.92 -9.50 17.66
CA VAL A 120 1.95 -9.12 16.68
C VAL A 120 3.34 -9.23 17.29
N GLN A 121 4.30 -9.68 16.50
CA GLN A 121 5.71 -9.60 16.88
C GLN A 121 6.14 -8.13 16.85
N ASP A 122 6.76 -7.65 17.95
CA ASP A 122 7.36 -6.32 17.94
C ASP A 122 8.65 -6.35 17.13
N TRP A 123 8.63 -5.65 16.02
CA TRP A 123 9.74 -5.55 15.07
C TRP A 123 10.64 -4.33 15.35
N ARG A 124 10.24 -3.43 16.24
CA ARG A 124 10.85 -2.09 16.40
C ARG A 124 12.27 -2.15 16.90
N ASP A 125 12.57 -3.01 17.86
CA ASP A 125 13.92 -3.11 18.41
C ASP A 125 14.90 -3.73 17.41
N ALA A 126 14.48 -4.79 16.69
CA ALA A 126 15.28 -5.37 15.62
C ALA A 126 15.51 -4.36 14.48
N TYR A 127 14.49 -3.57 14.14
CA TYR A 127 14.58 -2.52 13.15
C TYR A 127 15.60 -1.44 13.54
N ARG A 128 15.56 -0.92 14.77
CA ARG A 128 16.53 0.06 15.27
C ARG A 128 17.97 -0.45 15.23
N GLN A 129 18.17 -1.74 15.53
CA GLN A 129 19.49 -2.36 15.47
C GLN A 129 19.99 -2.53 14.03
N THR A 130 19.09 -2.75 13.08
CA THR A 130 19.43 -2.93 11.66
C THR A 130 19.65 -1.59 10.95
N PHE A 131 18.82 -0.60 11.25
CA PHE A 131 18.79 0.69 10.55
C PHE A 131 19.20 1.84 11.49
N LEU A 132 20.44 1.80 11.98
CA LEU A 132 21.00 2.75 12.97
C LEU A 132 20.95 4.23 12.55
N LYS A 133 20.84 4.52 11.25
CA LYS A 133 20.81 5.88 10.70
C LYS A 133 19.40 6.43 10.52
N TYR A 134 18.37 5.59 10.67
CA TYR A 134 17.01 6.03 10.48
C TYR A 134 16.48 6.74 11.72
N PRO A 135 15.64 7.76 11.55
CA PRO A 135 15.17 8.58 12.68
C PRO A 135 14.20 7.80 13.57
N ASP A 136 14.29 8.01 14.89
CA ASP A 136 13.45 7.35 15.89
C ASP A 136 11.96 7.63 15.72
N TRP A 137 11.59 8.80 15.20
CA TRP A 137 10.19 9.14 14.97
C TRP A 137 9.48 8.16 14.06
N PHE A 138 10.20 7.49 13.16
CA PHE A 138 9.61 6.53 12.23
C PHE A 138 9.03 5.29 12.93
N VAL A 139 9.65 4.83 14.01
CA VAL A 139 9.20 3.68 14.80
C VAL A 139 8.37 4.03 16.02
N THR A 140 8.42 5.29 16.48
CA THR A 140 7.70 5.75 17.67
C THR A 140 6.33 6.35 17.36
N THR A 141 6.12 6.82 16.11
CA THR A 141 4.84 7.40 15.69
C THR A 141 3.80 6.30 15.46
N ASN A 142 2.58 6.56 15.92
CA ASN A 142 1.43 5.72 15.68
C ASN A 142 0.39 6.54 14.88
N ALA A 143 0.26 6.23 13.60
CA ALA A 143 -0.89 6.71 12.84
C ALA A 143 -2.16 6.03 13.35
N ASN A 144 -3.26 6.74 13.38
CA ASN A 144 -4.57 6.18 13.72
C ASN A 144 -5.64 6.65 12.73
N TYR A 145 -5.93 5.80 11.78
CA TYR A 145 -6.97 6.02 10.76
C TYR A 145 -8.18 5.10 10.96
N GLU A 146 -8.25 4.37 12.08
CA GLU A 146 -9.23 3.30 12.28
C GLU A 146 -10.68 3.77 12.13
N GLU A 147 -11.01 4.97 12.63
CA GLU A 147 -12.36 5.53 12.57
C GLU A 147 -12.76 6.00 11.17
N PHE A 148 -11.78 6.21 10.29
CA PHE A 148 -11.98 6.74 8.93
C PHE A 148 -11.91 5.67 7.85
N LEU A 149 -11.64 4.41 8.19
CA LEU A 149 -11.49 3.36 7.17
C LEU A 149 -12.78 3.10 6.38
N SER A 150 -13.94 3.29 7.00
CA SER A 150 -15.24 3.20 6.33
C SER A 150 -15.52 4.32 5.34
N ASP A 151 -14.78 5.44 5.42
CA ASP A 151 -14.93 6.57 4.50
C ASP A 151 -14.20 6.33 3.17
N ILE A 152 -13.38 5.28 3.12
CA ILE A 152 -12.65 4.87 1.91
C ILE A 152 -13.58 4.05 1.02
N ASN A 153 -14.09 4.66 -0.04
CA ASN A 153 -15.11 4.11 -0.92
C ASN A 153 -14.56 3.41 -2.17
N VAL A 154 -13.25 3.20 -2.27
CA VAL A 154 -12.63 2.49 -3.39
C VAL A 154 -12.54 1.00 -3.11
N GLU A 155 -12.58 0.20 -4.18
CA GLU A 155 -12.31 -1.24 -4.07
C GLU A 155 -10.91 -1.46 -3.46
N THR A 156 -10.81 -2.34 -2.50
CA THR A 156 -9.58 -2.61 -1.75
C THR A 156 -9.28 -4.11 -1.75
N LEU A 157 -8.13 -4.49 -2.31
CA LEU A 157 -7.59 -5.84 -2.19
C LEU A 157 -6.64 -5.91 -1.00
N LEU A 158 -6.91 -6.83 -0.07
CA LEU A 158 -6.09 -7.11 1.09
C LEU A 158 -5.36 -8.45 0.86
N ILE A 159 -4.02 -8.48 1.01
CA ILE A 159 -3.21 -9.69 0.80
C ILE A 159 -2.37 -9.95 2.05
N TRP A 160 -2.53 -11.13 2.65
CA TRP A 160 -1.84 -11.54 3.88
C TRP A 160 -1.19 -12.90 3.75
N GLY A 161 -0.09 -13.11 4.48
CA GLY A 161 0.54 -14.42 4.65
C GLY A 161 0.07 -15.09 5.93
N ASP A 162 -0.21 -16.39 5.89
CA ASP A 162 -0.66 -17.15 7.07
C ASP A 162 0.45 -17.45 8.08
N LYS A 163 1.73 -17.19 7.71
CA LYS A 163 2.91 -17.32 8.57
C LYS A 163 3.54 -15.98 8.96
N ASP A 164 2.84 -14.86 8.71
CA ASP A 164 3.34 -13.53 9.04
C ASP A 164 3.18 -13.22 10.54
N PRO A 165 4.26 -13.12 11.33
CA PRO A 165 4.19 -12.77 12.74
C PRO A 165 4.12 -11.26 12.99
N VAL A 166 4.47 -10.44 12.00
CA VAL A 166 4.50 -8.96 12.10
C VAL A 166 3.11 -8.38 11.83
N SER A 167 2.42 -8.90 10.82
CA SER A 167 1.04 -8.54 10.51
C SER A 167 0.23 -9.82 10.31
N PRO A 168 -0.22 -10.49 11.37
CA PRO A 168 -0.95 -11.76 11.27
C PRO A 168 -2.28 -11.58 10.55
N VAL A 169 -2.82 -12.67 9.99
CA VAL A 169 -4.08 -12.71 9.22
C VAL A 169 -5.24 -12.04 9.97
N SER A 170 -5.24 -12.10 11.30
CA SER A 170 -6.27 -11.43 12.13
C SER A 170 -6.32 -9.92 11.91
N VAL A 171 -5.20 -9.28 11.57
CA VAL A 171 -5.16 -7.85 11.18
C VAL A 171 -5.87 -7.67 9.84
N GLY A 172 -5.53 -8.48 8.84
CA GLY A 172 -6.20 -8.44 7.53
C GLY A 172 -7.71 -8.69 7.62
N GLN A 173 -8.12 -9.67 8.43
CA GLN A 173 -9.53 -9.94 8.70
C GLN A 173 -10.24 -8.77 9.39
N TYR A 174 -9.54 -8.07 10.27
CA TYR A 174 -10.08 -6.88 10.91
C TYR A 174 -10.25 -5.74 9.91
N LEU A 175 -9.24 -5.45 9.11
CA LEU A 175 -9.31 -4.44 8.04
C LEU A 175 -10.40 -4.76 7.04
N ASN A 176 -10.56 -6.04 6.65
CA ASN A 176 -11.62 -6.48 5.73
C ASN A 176 -13.04 -6.20 6.25
N ARG A 177 -13.22 -6.14 7.57
CA ARG A 177 -14.51 -5.74 8.18
C ARG A 177 -14.68 -4.23 8.31
N LYS A 178 -13.58 -3.46 8.24
CA LYS A 178 -13.59 -2.00 8.42
C LYS A 178 -13.72 -1.26 7.10
N PHE A 179 -13.08 -1.75 6.04
CA PHE A 179 -13.30 -1.22 4.70
C PHE A 179 -14.67 -1.64 4.17
N GLU A 180 -15.41 -0.73 3.58
CA GLU A 180 -16.75 -1.01 3.03
C GLU A 180 -16.66 -1.95 1.82
N LYS A 181 -15.64 -1.75 0.98
CA LYS A 181 -15.44 -2.50 -0.28
C LYS A 181 -14.08 -3.17 -0.27
N SER A 182 -13.98 -4.32 0.37
CA SER A 182 -12.71 -5.04 0.41
C SER A 182 -12.85 -6.54 0.23
N THR A 183 -11.79 -7.14 -0.29
CA THR A 183 -11.64 -8.59 -0.41
C THR A 183 -10.30 -8.98 0.19
N LEU A 184 -10.30 -9.99 1.08
CA LEU A 184 -9.09 -10.52 1.68
C LEU A 184 -8.66 -11.80 0.97
N TYR A 185 -7.39 -11.84 0.57
CA TYR A 185 -6.71 -13.03 0.09
C TYR A 185 -5.58 -13.43 1.05
N VAL A 186 -5.50 -14.70 1.39
CA VAL A 186 -4.47 -15.25 2.27
C VAL A 186 -3.55 -16.17 1.48
N VAL A 187 -2.26 -15.82 1.43
CA VAL A 187 -1.19 -16.60 0.81
C VAL A 187 -0.77 -17.70 1.77
N LYS A 188 -0.87 -18.95 1.34
CA LYS A 188 -0.46 -20.09 2.13
C LYS A 188 1.05 -20.11 2.31
N ASP A 189 1.50 -20.39 3.53
CA ASP A 189 2.91 -20.39 3.95
C ASP A 189 3.63 -19.05 3.70
N GLY A 190 2.87 -17.97 3.45
CA GLY A 190 3.39 -16.63 3.25
C GLY A 190 3.86 -15.98 4.54
N ASP A 191 5.07 -15.43 4.53
CA ASP A 191 5.61 -14.59 5.60
C ASP A 191 5.37 -13.09 5.32
N HIS A 192 6.04 -12.20 6.08
CA HIS A 192 5.90 -10.74 5.89
C HIS A 192 6.44 -10.22 4.55
N GLN A 193 7.24 -11.02 3.81
CA GLN A 193 7.94 -10.60 2.60
C GLN A 193 7.19 -11.00 1.31
N LEU A 194 5.87 -10.81 1.28
CA LEU A 194 4.99 -11.31 0.22
C LEU A 194 5.33 -10.77 -1.18
N ALA A 195 5.63 -9.48 -1.30
CA ALA A 195 5.94 -8.88 -2.61
C ALA A 195 7.27 -9.37 -3.20
N GLU A 196 8.15 -9.90 -2.36
CA GLU A 196 9.44 -10.46 -2.79
C GLU A 196 9.35 -11.97 -2.99
N LYS A 197 8.95 -12.71 -1.94
CA LYS A 197 9.02 -14.17 -1.93
C LYS A 197 7.85 -14.86 -2.60
N HIS A 198 6.69 -14.22 -2.63
CA HIS A 198 5.45 -14.75 -3.21
C HIS A 198 4.96 -13.89 -4.39
N ALA A 199 5.92 -13.24 -5.10
CA ALA A 199 5.64 -12.28 -6.16
C ALA A 199 4.71 -12.83 -7.25
N ASP A 200 4.90 -14.08 -7.68
CA ASP A 200 4.07 -14.71 -8.74
C ASP A 200 2.59 -14.81 -8.31
N GLU A 201 2.33 -15.32 -7.10
CA GLU A 201 0.98 -15.48 -6.58
C GLU A 201 0.30 -14.14 -6.30
N VAL A 202 1.05 -13.20 -5.69
CA VAL A 202 0.59 -11.85 -5.40
C VAL A 202 0.26 -11.09 -6.69
N ALA A 203 1.12 -11.19 -7.72
CA ALA A 203 0.88 -10.55 -9.02
C ALA A 203 -0.41 -11.06 -9.69
N VAL A 204 -0.67 -12.38 -9.67
CA VAL A 204 -1.91 -12.96 -10.21
C VAL A 204 -3.15 -12.38 -9.52
N LYS A 205 -3.10 -12.19 -8.20
CA LYS A 205 -4.22 -11.61 -7.44
C LYS A 205 -4.42 -10.13 -7.75
N ILE A 206 -3.33 -9.38 -7.85
CA ILE A 206 -3.37 -7.97 -8.25
C ILE A 206 -3.93 -7.85 -9.67
N GLU A 207 -3.46 -8.67 -10.62
CA GLU A 207 -3.96 -8.61 -12.01
C GLU A 207 -5.46 -8.92 -12.09
N SER A 208 -5.93 -9.92 -11.34
CA SER A 208 -7.36 -10.23 -11.26
C SER A 208 -8.17 -9.06 -10.70
N TYR A 209 -7.68 -8.42 -9.64
CA TYR A 209 -8.28 -7.23 -9.05
C TYR A 209 -8.33 -6.06 -10.05
N LEU A 210 -7.22 -5.78 -10.74
CA LEU A 210 -7.15 -4.71 -11.74
C LEU A 210 -8.12 -4.91 -12.91
N ARG A 211 -8.33 -6.16 -13.33
CA ARG A 211 -9.31 -6.49 -14.37
C ARG A 211 -10.75 -6.24 -13.93
N ASN A 212 -11.05 -6.38 -12.65
CA ASN A 212 -12.40 -6.17 -12.12
C ASN A 212 -12.72 -4.68 -11.87
N LEU A 213 -11.69 -3.82 -11.80
CA LEU A 213 -11.84 -2.36 -11.68
C LEU A 213 -12.09 -1.66 -13.03
N MET A 214 -11.85 -2.36 -14.13
CA MET A 214 -11.98 -1.85 -15.50
C MET A 214 -13.29 -2.29 -16.14
#